data_4ce9e6fc304edef7c0fb56b426091f25
#
_entry.id   4ce9e6fc304edef7c0fb56b426091f25
#
_cell.length_a   1.000
_cell.length_b   1.000
_cell.length_c   1.000
_cell.angle_alpha   90.00
_cell.angle_beta   90.00
_cell.angle_gamma   90.00
#
_symmetry.space_group_name_H-M   'P 1'
#
loop_
_entity.id
_entity.type
_entity.pdbx_description
1 polymer ?
#
loop_
_entity_poly.entity_id
_entity_poly.type
_entity_poly.pdbx_seq_one_letter_code
_entity_poly.pdbx_strand_id
1 'polypeptide(L)'
;VNMPKLDGIDGATNYANCGGASWAVSSNCKNTELAYDFLKSTFGSSVELYDDLLPNAGAIASYLPAAESDVYNQPSEFYGGQTVYKDIVEFAGKAPAFDRGAYYSDVRSALTDAVTNVVQNNADIDSEMQNAQDTVEFNIAG
;
A
#
# COMPACT_ATOMS: atom_id res chain seq x y z
N VAL A 1 -17.17 -6.35 -0.06
CA VAL A 1 -17.61 -5.63 1.15
C VAL A 1 -16.55 -4.59 1.47
N ASN A 2 -16.95 -3.35 1.66
CA ASN A 2 -16.03 -2.28 2.02
C ASN A 2 -15.43 -2.52 3.42
N MET A 3 -14.23 -2.01 3.64
CA MET A 3 -13.58 -2.02 4.95
C MET A 3 -14.44 -1.20 5.96
N PRO A 4 -14.50 -1.61 7.25
CA PRO A 4 -15.18 -0.82 8.26
C PRO A 4 -14.59 0.59 8.36
N LYS A 5 -15.48 1.56 8.61
CA LYS A 5 -15.09 2.94 8.91
C LYS A 5 -15.18 3.17 10.41
N LEU A 6 -14.21 3.89 10.97
CA LEU A 6 -14.27 4.34 12.37
C LEU A 6 -15.23 5.51 12.49
N ASP A 7 -16.26 5.36 13.29
CA ASP A 7 -17.24 6.42 13.56
C ASP A 7 -16.64 7.50 14.47
N GLY A 8 -16.98 8.75 14.19
CA GLY A 8 -16.54 9.89 15.02
C GLY A 8 -15.08 10.33 14.79
N ILE A 9 -14.34 9.68 13.88
CA ILE A 9 -12.99 10.10 13.53
C ILE A 9 -13.02 10.93 12.25
N ASP A 10 -12.55 12.17 12.34
CA ASP A 10 -12.44 13.04 11.17
C ASP A 10 -11.45 12.48 10.15
N GLY A 11 -11.82 12.54 8.87
CA GLY A 11 -11.03 11.96 7.80
C GLY A 11 -11.04 10.44 7.69
N ALA A 12 -11.75 9.71 8.59
CA ALA A 12 -11.88 8.27 8.46
C ALA A 12 -12.59 7.87 7.16
N THR A 13 -12.11 6.81 6.54
CA THR A 13 -12.61 6.31 5.25
C THR A 13 -12.71 4.79 5.26
N ASN A 14 -13.50 4.24 4.33
CA ASN A 14 -13.59 2.80 4.07
C ASN A 14 -12.46 2.29 3.18
N TYR A 15 -11.55 3.16 2.76
CA TYR A 15 -10.49 2.85 1.80
C TYR A 15 -9.13 3.06 2.42
N ALA A 16 -8.23 2.11 2.22
CA ALA A 16 -6.85 2.18 2.67
C ALA A 16 -5.91 1.56 1.65
N ASN A 17 -4.70 2.06 1.59
CA ASN A 17 -3.64 1.43 0.83
C ASN A 17 -3.05 0.27 1.65
N CYS A 18 -2.93 -0.89 1.04
CA CYS A 18 -2.26 -2.05 1.63
C CYS A 18 -1.24 -2.60 0.65
N GLY A 19 -0.03 -2.08 0.72
CA GLY A 19 1.06 -2.52 -0.12
C GLY A 19 1.39 -1.55 -1.24
N GLY A 20 2.26 -2.01 -2.10
CA GLY A 20 2.84 -1.28 -3.21
C GLY A 20 4.35 -1.38 -3.21
N ALA A 21 4.94 -1.24 -4.38
CA ALA A 21 6.36 -1.21 -4.58
C ALA A 21 6.73 -0.07 -5.52
N SER A 22 7.93 0.45 -5.36
CA SER A 22 8.46 1.47 -6.25
C SER A 22 9.82 1.04 -6.79
N TRP A 23 10.12 1.50 -7.97
CA TRP A 23 11.42 1.35 -8.58
C TRP A 23 12.26 2.59 -8.32
N ALA A 24 13.53 2.38 -8.06
CA ALA A 24 14.48 3.46 -7.90
C ALA A 24 15.75 3.17 -8.71
N VAL A 25 16.31 4.21 -9.32
CA VAL A 25 17.61 4.13 -9.98
C VAL A 25 18.68 4.51 -8.96
N SER A 26 19.61 3.58 -8.69
CA SER A 26 20.70 3.80 -7.74
C SER A 26 21.63 4.91 -8.23
N SER A 27 22.20 5.70 -7.30
CA SER A 27 23.24 6.70 -7.58
C SER A 27 24.52 6.08 -8.18
N ASN A 28 24.74 4.77 -7.98
CA ASN A 28 25.86 4.03 -8.56
C ASN A 28 25.58 3.52 -9.98
N CYS A 29 24.39 3.76 -10.53
CA CYS A 29 24.06 3.37 -11.90
C CYS A 29 24.94 4.13 -12.90
N LYS A 30 25.62 3.39 -13.77
CA LYS A 30 26.53 3.99 -14.77
C LYS A 30 25.80 4.63 -15.95
N ASN A 31 24.55 4.23 -16.17
CA ASN A 31 23.71 4.78 -17.23
C ASN A 31 22.30 5.04 -16.69
N THR A 32 22.18 6.11 -15.96
CA THR A 32 20.90 6.50 -15.31
C THR A 32 19.83 6.86 -16.32
N GLU A 33 20.20 7.43 -17.46
CA GLU A 33 19.27 7.81 -18.54
C GLU A 33 18.60 6.56 -19.14
N LEU A 34 19.41 5.56 -19.52
CA LEU A 34 18.88 4.29 -20.04
C LEU A 34 17.99 3.56 -19.01
N ALA A 35 18.42 3.54 -17.75
CA ALA A 35 17.63 2.92 -16.68
C ALA A 35 16.29 3.64 -16.48
N TYR A 36 16.29 4.96 -16.53
CA TYR A 36 15.08 5.76 -16.44
C TYR A 36 14.17 5.54 -17.65
N ASP A 37 14.70 5.54 -18.85
CA ASP A 37 13.93 5.28 -20.08
C ASP A 37 13.31 3.88 -20.08
N PHE A 38 14.04 2.88 -19.58
CA PHE A 38 13.50 1.54 -19.39
C PHE A 38 12.30 1.55 -18.43
N LEU A 39 12.45 2.13 -17.25
CA LEU A 39 11.35 2.21 -16.26
C LEU A 39 10.15 2.98 -16.79
N LYS A 40 10.40 4.07 -17.50
CA LYS A 40 9.34 4.90 -18.10
C LYS A 40 8.61 4.15 -19.22
N SER A 41 9.34 3.50 -20.12
CA SER A 41 8.75 2.78 -21.26
C SER A 41 8.01 1.51 -20.87
N THR A 42 8.36 0.92 -19.72
CA THR A 42 7.71 -0.27 -19.17
C THR A 42 6.63 0.12 -18.16
N PHE A 43 7.01 0.32 -16.91
CA PHE A 43 6.07 0.55 -15.78
C PHE A 43 5.35 1.89 -15.84
N GLY A 44 5.93 2.88 -16.52
CA GLY A 44 5.36 4.23 -16.62
C GLY A 44 4.43 4.46 -17.82
N SER A 45 4.39 3.54 -18.81
CA SER A 45 3.61 3.79 -20.03
C SER A 45 3.10 2.57 -20.79
N SER A 46 3.45 1.33 -20.40
CA SER A 46 3.03 0.14 -21.12
C SER A 46 1.75 -0.46 -20.53
N VAL A 47 0.64 -0.32 -21.26
CA VAL A 47 -0.62 -1.03 -20.97
C VAL A 47 -0.42 -2.54 -21.14
N GLU A 48 0.23 -2.95 -22.25
CA GLU A 48 0.49 -4.35 -22.57
C GLU A 48 1.24 -5.09 -21.47
N LEU A 49 2.25 -4.45 -20.86
CA LEU A 49 2.96 -5.03 -19.72
C LEU A 49 2.01 -5.34 -18.56
N TYR A 50 1.11 -4.43 -18.22
CA TYR A 50 0.18 -4.63 -17.11
C TYR A 50 -0.93 -5.63 -17.44
N ASP A 51 -1.33 -5.72 -18.70
CA ASP A 51 -2.28 -6.75 -19.17
C ASP A 51 -1.70 -8.16 -18.99
N ASP A 52 -0.39 -8.32 -19.17
CA ASP A 52 0.31 -9.58 -18.90
C ASP A 52 0.56 -9.79 -17.40
N LEU A 53 0.92 -8.75 -16.66
CA LEU A 53 1.27 -8.88 -15.24
C LEU A 53 0.06 -9.20 -14.35
N LEU A 54 -1.12 -8.67 -14.66
CA LEU A 54 -2.29 -8.89 -13.83
C LEU A 54 -2.68 -10.37 -13.75
N PRO A 55 -2.91 -11.10 -14.85
CA PRO A 55 -3.32 -12.50 -14.79
C PRO A 55 -2.19 -13.44 -14.34
N ASN A 56 -0.93 -13.11 -14.62
CA ASN A 56 0.19 -14.01 -14.35
C ASN A 56 0.86 -13.78 -12.99
N ALA A 57 0.79 -12.56 -12.44
CA ALA A 57 1.45 -12.19 -11.19
C ALA A 57 0.54 -11.48 -10.18
N GLY A 58 -0.71 -11.19 -10.54
CA GLY A 58 -1.63 -10.45 -9.68
C GLY A 58 -1.21 -8.99 -9.43
N ALA A 59 -0.33 -8.44 -10.26
CA ALA A 59 0.19 -7.09 -10.10
C ALA A 59 -0.78 -6.06 -10.67
N ILE A 60 -1.25 -5.16 -9.83
CA ILE A 60 -2.17 -4.09 -10.21
C ILE A 60 -1.38 -2.89 -10.69
N ALA A 61 -1.81 -2.31 -11.81
CA ALA A 61 -1.16 -1.15 -12.41
C ALA A 61 -1.26 0.10 -11.53
N SER A 62 -0.13 0.79 -11.37
CA SER A 62 -0.09 2.17 -10.91
C SER A 62 -0.20 3.17 -12.08
N TYR A 63 -0.03 2.71 -13.31
CA TYR A 63 -0.25 3.48 -14.52
C TYR A 63 -1.75 3.49 -14.86
N LEU A 64 -2.41 4.61 -14.61
CA LEU A 64 -3.88 4.72 -14.70
C LEU A 64 -4.50 4.27 -16.02
N PRO A 65 -3.92 4.57 -17.21
CA PRO A 65 -4.48 4.08 -18.47
C PRO A 65 -4.53 2.55 -18.59
N ALA A 66 -3.61 1.83 -17.97
CA ALA A 66 -3.63 0.37 -17.96
C ALA A 66 -4.81 -0.19 -17.14
N ALA A 67 -5.24 0.52 -16.11
CA ALA A 67 -6.36 0.11 -15.28
C ALA A 67 -7.72 0.16 -16.00
N GLU A 68 -7.79 0.80 -17.16
CA GLU A 68 -8.99 0.88 -18.02
C GLU A 68 -9.06 -0.26 -19.04
N SER A 69 -8.02 -1.12 -19.11
CA SER A 69 -8.00 -2.21 -20.09
C SER A 69 -9.04 -3.30 -19.78
N ASP A 70 -9.39 -4.08 -20.81
CA ASP A 70 -10.38 -5.15 -20.70
C ASP A 70 -10.01 -6.24 -19.68
N VAL A 71 -8.73 -6.43 -19.40
CA VAL A 71 -8.24 -7.42 -18.43
C VAL A 71 -8.78 -7.13 -17.03
N TYR A 72 -8.89 -5.86 -16.65
CA TYR A 72 -9.44 -5.46 -15.35
C TYR A 72 -10.96 -5.65 -15.24
N ASN A 73 -11.66 -5.74 -16.37
CA ASN A 73 -13.11 -5.95 -16.42
C ASN A 73 -13.51 -7.43 -16.47
N GLN A 74 -12.56 -8.37 -16.45
CA GLN A 74 -12.86 -9.79 -16.49
C GLN A 74 -13.45 -10.27 -15.16
N PRO A 75 -14.54 -11.06 -15.19
CA PRO A 75 -15.07 -11.71 -14.01
C PRO A 75 -14.11 -12.81 -13.55
N SER A 76 -13.92 -12.93 -12.25
CA SER A 76 -13.11 -13.98 -11.64
C SER A 76 -13.97 -15.11 -11.11
N GLU A 77 -13.79 -16.32 -11.62
CA GLU A 77 -14.50 -17.50 -11.10
C GLU A 77 -14.18 -17.76 -9.62
N PHE A 78 -12.93 -17.54 -9.21
CA PHE A 78 -12.50 -17.68 -7.81
C PHE A 78 -13.30 -16.77 -6.86
N TYR A 79 -13.68 -15.59 -7.31
CA TYR A 79 -14.48 -14.63 -6.54
C TYR A 79 -15.98 -14.67 -6.91
N GLY A 80 -16.48 -15.80 -7.41
CA GLY A 80 -17.90 -15.99 -7.72
C GLY A 80 -18.41 -15.12 -8.88
N GLY A 81 -17.57 -14.83 -9.85
CA GLY A 81 -17.94 -14.03 -11.03
C GLY A 81 -17.85 -12.51 -10.84
N GLN A 82 -17.27 -12.02 -9.74
CA GLN A 82 -17.10 -10.59 -9.50
C GLN A 82 -15.92 -10.03 -10.32
N THR A 83 -16.03 -8.78 -10.73
CA THR A 83 -14.97 -8.00 -11.41
C THR A 83 -14.04 -7.34 -10.38
N VAL A 84 -13.39 -8.16 -9.56
CA VAL A 84 -12.64 -7.73 -8.35
C VAL A 84 -11.55 -6.71 -8.67
N TYR A 85 -10.84 -6.88 -9.79
CA TYR A 85 -9.74 -5.99 -10.14
C TYR A 85 -10.21 -4.58 -10.48
N LYS A 86 -11.37 -4.47 -11.13
CA LYS A 86 -12.02 -3.18 -11.36
C LYS A 86 -12.38 -2.49 -10.05
N ASP A 87 -12.97 -3.24 -9.12
CA ASP A 87 -13.34 -2.70 -7.80
C ASP A 87 -12.09 -2.24 -7.03
N ILE A 88 -10.98 -3.00 -7.09
CA ILE A 88 -9.72 -2.62 -6.42
C ILE A 88 -9.15 -1.32 -7.00
N VAL A 89 -9.17 -1.15 -8.32
CA VAL A 89 -8.73 0.10 -8.97
C VAL A 89 -9.59 1.28 -8.54
N GLU A 90 -10.90 1.10 -8.50
CA GLU A 90 -11.81 2.13 -8.01
C GLU A 90 -11.52 2.50 -6.54
N PHE A 91 -11.27 1.51 -5.70
CA PHE A 91 -10.94 1.73 -4.28
C PHE A 91 -9.58 2.40 -4.11
N ALA A 92 -8.59 2.03 -4.92
CA ALA A 92 -7.28 2.68 -4.91
C ALA A 92 -7.36 4.18 -5.20
N GLY A 93 -8.25 4.58 -6.13
CA GLY A 93 -8.51 5.99 -6.42
C GLY A 93 -9.18 6.77 -5.28
N LYS A 94 -9.79 6.07 -4.31
CA LYS A 94 -10.46 6.65 -3.13
C LYS A 94 -9.62 6.56 -1.86
N ALA A 95 -8.51 5.81 -1.89
CA ALA A 95 -7.62 5.69 -0.74
C ALA A 95 -6.91 7.03 -0.48
N PRO A 96 -6.92 7.53 0.76
CA PRO A 96 -6.23 8.78 1.06
C PRO A 96 -4.72 8.61 0.93
N ALA A 97 -4.06 9.61 0.36
CA ALA A 97 -2.62 9.71 0.44
C ALA A 97 -2.19 10.09 1.86
N PHE A 98 -1.13 9.50 2.36
CA PHE A 98 -0.54 9.91 3.63
C PHE A 98 0.99 9.97 3.52
N ASP A 99 1.55 10.92 4.22
CA ASP A 99 3.00 11.05 4.36
C ASP A 99 3.45 10.13 5.51
N ARG A 100 4.36 9.23 5.20
CA ARG A 100 4.87 8.27 6.20
C ARG A 100 5.89 8.90 7.15
N GLY A 101 6.51 10.01 6.75
CA GLY A 101 7.57 10.63 7.53
C GLY A 101 8.83 9.77 7.70
N ALA A 102 9.87 10.35 8.30
CA ALA A 102 11.16 9.67 8.46
C ALA A 102 11.11 8.50 9.46
N TYR A 103 10.26 8.60 10.47
CA TYR A 103 10.17 7.65 11.57
C TYR A 103 9.02 6.66 11.47
N TYR A 104 8.43 6.53 10.28
CA TYR A 104 7.29 5.62 10.05
C TYR A 104 7.57 4.18 10.49
N SER A 105 8.78 3.67 10.23
CA SER A 105 9.15 2.30 10.58
C SER A 105 9.21 2.10 12.08
N ASP A 106 9.71 3.06 12.83
CA ASP A 106 9.81 3.01 14.29
C ASP A 106 8.42 3.04 14.92
N VAL A 107 7.58 3.98 14.48
CA VAL A 107 6.17 4.08 14.92
C VAL A 107 5.41 2.79 14.62
N ARG A 108 5.55 2.26 13.42
CA ARG A 108 4.88 1.01 13.03
C ARG A 108 5.32 -0.17 13.89
N SER A 109 6.61 -0.29 14.17
CA SER A 109 7.14 -1.38 14.99
C SER A 109 6.60 -1.28 16.42
N ALA A 110 6.74 -0.12 17.06
CA ALA A 110 6.27 0.11 18.42
C ALA A 110 4.75 -0.16 18.58
N LEU A 111 3.94 0.32 17.63
CA LEU A 111 2.50 0.06 17.63
C LEU A 111 2.17 -1.41 17.39
N THR A 112 2.92 -2.12 16.56
CA THR A 112 2.71 -3.56 16.32
C THR A 112 2.97 -4.36 17.60
N ASP A 113 4.02 -4.01 18.34
CA ASP A 113 4.36 -4.65 19.60
C ASP A 113 3.29 -4.36 20.67
N ALA A 114 2.86 -3.10 20.80
CA ALA A 114 1.80 -2.70 21.72
C ALA A 114 0.48 -3.45 21.43
N VAL A 115 0.02 -3.47 20.20
CA VAL A 115 -1.19 -4.20 19.80
C VAL A 115 -1.05 -5.70 20.08
N THR A 116 0.11 -6.28 19.81
CA THR A 116 0.38 -7.70 20.08
C THR A 116 0.28 -8.00 21.56
N ASN A 117 0.87 -7.17 22.42
CA ASN A 117 0.81 -7.32 23.86
C ASN A 117 -0.63 -7.22 24.39
N VAL A 118 -1.38 -6.25 23.92
CA VAL A 118 -2.79 -6.09 24.31
C VAL A 118 -3.62 -7.30 23.90
N VAL A 119 -3.51 -7.73 22.62
CA VAL A 119 -4.39 -8.77 22.06
C VAL A 119 -3.99 -10.17 22.51
N GLN A 120 -2.70 -10.48 22.59
CA GLN A 120 -2.23 -11.83 22.89
C GLN A 120 -1.92 -12.03 24.38
N ASN A 121 -1.43 -11.00 25.05
CA ASN A 121 -0.98 -11.10 26.45
C ASN A 121 -1.97 -10.44 27.44
N ASN A 122 -3.08 -9.88 26.97
CA ASN A 122 -4.06 -9.12 27.76
C ASN A 122 -3.41 -7.97 28.57
N ALA A 123 -2.38 -7.33 28.00
CA ALA A 123 -1.76 -6.17 28.61
C ALA A 123 -2.70 -4.96 28.63
N ASP A 124 -2.45 -4.03 29.54
CA ASP A 124 -3.23 -2.80 29.65
C ASP A 124 -2.98 -1.88 28.46
N ILE A 125 -4.06 -1.44 27.81
CA ILE A 125 -3.99 -0.65 26.56
C ILE A 125 -3.25 0.67 26.77
N ASP A 126 -3.58 1.40 27.85
CA ASP A 126 -3.02 2.72 28.09
C ASP A 126 -1.51 2.63 28.38
N SER A 127 -1.11 1.62 29.14
CA SER A 127 0.30 1.33 29.43
C SER A 127 1.08 0.97 28.16
N GLU A 128 0.52 0.12 27.29
CA GLU A 128 1.21 -0.29 26.06
C GLU A 128 1.29 0.85 25.03
N MET A 129 0.27 1.70 24.95
CA MET A 129 0.33 2.89 24.10
C MET A 129 1.35 3.90 24.59
N GLN A 130 1.48 4.08 25.93
CA GLN A 130 2.52 4.94 26.49
C GLN A 130 3.92 4.38 26.23
N ASN A 131 4.13 3.07 26.41
CA ASN A 131 5.38 2.40 26.10
C ASN A 131 5.79 2.56 24.63
N ALA A 132 4.80 2.46 23.71
CA ALA A 132 5.04 2.68 22.29
C ALA A 132 5.48 4.12 22.02
N GLN A 133 4.82 5.10 22.63
CA GLN A 133 5.19 6.51 22.51
C GLN A 133 6.63 6.77 23.02
N ASP A 134 6.95 6.30 24.23
CA ASP A 134 8.26 6.46 24.84
C ASP A 134 9.38 5.81 23.99
N THR A 135 9.09 4.65 23.40
CA THR A 135 10.03 3.95 22.50
C THR A 135 10.33 4.78 21.24
N VAL A 136 9.29 5.34 20.63
CA VAL A 136 9.45 6.18 19.43
C VAL A 136 10.21 7.46 19.78
N GLU A 137 9.87 8.11 20.87
CA GLU A 137 10.57 9.33 21.32
C GLU A 137 12.05 9.08 21.61
N PHE A 138 12.39 7.95 22.22
CA PHE A 138 13.78 7.54 22.45
C PHE A 138 14.53 7.36 21.12
N ASN A 139 13.92 6.69 20.14
CA ASN A 139 14.55 6.46 18.84
C ASN A 139 14.74 7.74 18.02
N ILE A 140 13.87 8.73 18.23
CA ILE A 140 13.97 10.04 17.55
C ILE A 140 15.08 10.90 18.19
N ALA A 141 15.27 10.79 19.51
CA ALA A 141 16.21 11.63 20.26
C ALA A 141 17.67 11.17 20.13
N GLY A 142 17.95 9.95 19.71
CA GLY A 142 19.29 9.36 19.56
C GLY A 142 19.84 9.52 18.18
#